data_0b36f071d25dbe2d4220382a78c221f1
#
_entry.id   0b36f071d25dbe2d4220382a78c221f1
#
_cell.length_a   1.000
_cell.length_b   1.000
_cell.length_c   1.000
_cell.angle_alpha   90.00
_cell.angle_beta   90.00
_cell.angle_gamma   90.00
#
_symmetry.space_group_name_H-M   'P 1'
#
loop_
_entity.id
_entity.type
_entity.pdbx_description
1 polymer ?
#
loop_
_entity_poly.entity_id
_entity_poly.type
_entity_poly.pdbx_seq_one_letter_code
_entity_poly.pdbx_strand_id
1 'polypeptide(L)'
;MLESLKTIVKTNSDKKLFDGDLQVSYGEFYNLVRQDMASQDNRKHVISTHSLLNQLVRFVSKLCQKALPIICKPNLTHNEISRLEKEVQYAPQLADFGVLSSGTTADAKLLWRSFASWSDFFSIQNAYFSVTSNSRLFIQGNFSFTGNLNLALSLLLLGGTLVVTQKNSVKYWQTLWEKTGVTHLYLLPSYLKLVEQYSKETALDNKTIITSSQYVSDSLLEGLYIKHPKVSVKIFYGASELNYVSWYDGRDIRDKPQYVGEIVPNVAVRIKEGRIFVKTPYSICGLSSEYCAGDYGELIDGKLYLFGRGDDWCNQSGIKLYLPRLIEKIKTCPYIKDAVAFTKESQSHGQESHCCIVLIENQMQQECLKWLSEHFEKKYGFKHYHIVSKIPLMPSGKIDYQQLKRQLA
;
A
#
# COMPACT_ATOMS: atom_id res chain seq x y z
N MET A 1 18.84 12.95 11.31
CA MET A 1 18.90 12.38 9.94
C MET A 1 20.29 12.54 9.31
N LEU A 2 20.82 13.75 9.07
CA LEU A 2 22.12 13.93 8.40
C LEU A 2 23.29 13.28 9.14
N GLU A 3 23.39 13.47 10.45
CA GLU A 3 24.42 12.81 11.28
C GLU A 3 24.28 11.28 11.30
N SER A 4 23.05 10.78 11.31
CA SER A 4 22.80 9.34 11.17
C SER A 4 23.31 8.81 9.83
N LEU A 5 22.99 9.50 8.71
CA LEU A 5 23.52 9.13 7.39
C LEU A 5 25.05 9.17 7.35
N LYS A 6 25.67 10.18 7.93
CA LYS A 6 27.14 10.30 8.01
C LYS A 6 27.78 9.12 8.77
N THR A 7 27.13 8.68 9.84
CA THR A 7 27.56 7.49 10.59
C THR A 7 27.40 6.22 9.73
N ILE A 8 26.26 6.08 9.06
CA ILE A 8 25.97 4.92 8.19
C ILE A 8 26.97 4.82 7.04
N VAL A 9 27.32 5.94 6.41
CA VAL A 9 28.34 5.99 5.33
C VAL A 9 29.68 5.42 5.82
N LYS A 10 30.08 5.71 7.05
CA LYS A 10 31.34 5.19 7.61
C LYS A 10 31.32 3.69 7.86
N THR A 11 30.14 3.14 8.22
CA THR A 11 29.99 1.73 8.63
C THR A 11 29.46 0.82 7.51
N ASN A 12 28.88 1.38 6.44
CA ASN A 12 28.21 0.63 5.36
C ASN A 12 28.61 1.17 3.97
N SER A 13 29.88 1.44 3.75
CA SER A 13 30.39 2.00 2.49
C SER A 13 30.18 1.10 1.28
N ASP A 14 30.06 -0.21 1.49
CA ASP A 14 29.83 -1.25 0.47
C ASP A 14 28.34 -1.38 0.07
N LYS A 15 27.45 -0.86 0.89
CA LYS A 15 26.02 -0.93 0.61
C LYS A 15 25.60 0.09 -0.45
N LYS A 16 24.53 -0.26 -1.20
CA LYS A 16 24.08 0.50 -2.37
C LYS A 16 22.59 0.73 -2.36
N LEU A 17 22.20 1.80 -3.07
CA LEU A 17 20.83 2.12 -3.44
C LEU A 17 20.69 1.91 -4.95
N PHE A 18 19.62 1.24 -5.37
CA PHE A 18 19.33 0.95 -6.78
C PHE A 18 18.03 1.61 -7.19
N ASP A 19 18.04 2.36 -8.29
CA ASP A 19 16.85 2.87 -8.99
C ASP A 19 16.82 2.19 -10.36
N GLY A 20 16.21 1.02 -10.44
CA GLY A 20 16.33 0.13 -11.60
C GLY A 20 17.77 -0.33 -11.79
N ASP A 21 18.36 0.03 -12.95
CA ASP A 21 19.74 -0.33 -13.27
C ASP A 21 20.78 0.69 -12.76
N LEU A 22 20.34 1.90 -12.38
CA LEU A 22 21.18 2.90 -11.74
C LEU A 22 21.50 2.45 -10.31
N GLN A 23 22.78 2.57 -9.92
CA GLN A 23 23.21 2.28 -8.56
C GLN A 23 24.08 3.40 -8.02
N VAL A 24 23.94 3.69 -6.74
CA VAL A 24 24.78 4.62 -5.99
C VAL A 24 25.18 4.01 -4.65
N SER A 25 26.40 4.28 -4.20
CA SER A 25 26.83 3.94 -2.84
C SER A 25 26.18 4.89 -1.82
N TYR A 26 26.23 4.52 -0.55
CA TYR A 26 25.80 5.44 0.52
C TYR A 26 26.63 6.73 0.58
N GLY A 27 27.93 6.66 0.22
CA GLY A 27 28.79 7.84 0.11
C GLY A 27 28.34 8.80 -0.99
N GLU A 28 28.04 8.28 -2.17
CA GLU A 28 27.48 9.06 -3.29
C GLU A 28 26.12 9.63 -2.94
N PHE A 29 25.23 8.83 -2.34
CA PHE A 29 23.91 9.30 -1.89
C PHE A 29 24.04 10.44 -0.89
N TYR A 30 24.92 10.33 0.10
CA TYR A 30 25.19 11.38 1.08
C TYR A 30 25.70 12.67 0.42
N ASN A 31 26.61 12.54 -0.56
CA ASN A 31 27.11 13.69 -1.32
C ASN A 31 25.99 14.35 -2.15
N LEU A 32 25.13 13.57 -2.80
CA LEU A 32 23.96 14.09 -3.52
C LEU A 32 22.99 14.84 -2.58
N VAL A 33 22.74 14.32 -1.39
CA VAL A 33 21.92 15.00 -0.37
C VAL A 33 22.57 16.33 0.03
N ARG A 34 23.87 16.37 0.26
CA ARG A 34 24.58 17.61 0.60
C ARG A 34 24.59 18.63 -0.54
N GLN A 35 24.75 18.18 -1.78
CA GLN A 35 24.67 19.05 -2.95
C GLN A 35 23.29 19.65 -3.11
N ASP A 36 22.22 18.85 -2.95
CA ASP A 36 20.84 19.33 -3.00
C ASP A 36 20.58 20.35 -1.88
N MET A 37 21.10 20.12 -0.66
CA MET A 37 21.01 21.09 0.45
C MET A 37 21.65 22.43 0.13
N ALA A 38 22.74 22.45 -0.63
CA ALA A 38 23.46 23.67 -1.02
C ALA A 38 22.85 24.37 -2.25
N SER A 39 21.91 23.72 -2.96
CA SER A 39 21.33 24.26 -4.20
C SER A 39 20.29 25.37 -3.91
N GLN A 40 20.22 26.37 -4.81
CA GLN A 40 19.22 27.44 -4.72
C GLN A 40 17.77 26.96 -5.06
N ASP A 41 17.64 25.81 -5.72
CA ASP A 41 16.33 25.21 -6.09
C ASP A 41 15.57 24.64 -4.88
N ASN A 42 16.13 24.78 -3.69
CA ASN A 42 15.65 24.16 -2.45
C ASN A 42 14.47 24.91 -1.78
N ARG A 43 13.88 25.92 -2.44
CA ARG A 43 12.77 26.72 -1.90
C ARG A 43 11.39 26.07 -2.04
N LYS A 44 11.23 25.09 -2.93
CA LYS A 44 9.95 24.41 -3.15
C LYS A 44 9.81 23.22 -2.21
N HIS A 45 8.65 23.09 -1.59
CA HIS A 45 8.33 21.98 -0.67
C HIS A 45 7.95 20.70 -1.44
N VAL A 46 7.24 20.85 -2.57
CA VAL A 46 6.72 19.74 -3.38
C VAL A 46 7.83 19.06 -4.18
N ILE A 47 7.92 17.75 -4.03
CA ILE A 47 8.85 16.87 -4.75
C ILE A 47 8.03 16.01 -5.72
N SER A 48 8.09 16.34 -7.01
CA SER A 48 7.43 15.61 -8.10
C SER A 48 8.45 15.36 -9.21
N THR A 49 9.07 14.19 -9.22
CA THR A 49 10.09 13.77 -10.21
C THR A 49 9.98 12.29 -10.51
N HIS A 50 10.37 11.87 -11.70
CA HIS A 50 10.33 10.47 -12.13
C HIS A 50 11.43 9.61 -11.51
N SER A 51 12.62 10.17 -11.24
CA SER A 51 13.70 9.42 -10.62
C SER A 51 13.41 9.16 -9.15
N LEU A 52 13.36 7.90 -8.75
CA LEU A 52 13.14 7.49 -7.36
C LEU A 52 14.32 7.89 -6.49
N LEU A 53 15.55 7.79 -7.02
CA LEU A 53 16.74 8.27 -6.33
C LEU A 53 16.65 9.77 -6.04
N ASN A 54 16.26 10.59 -7.03
CA ASN A 54 16.09 12.03 -6.84
C ASN A 54 14.94 12.36 -5.88
N GLN A 55 13.84 11.59 -5.89
CA GLN A 55 12.78 11.74 -4.88
C GLN A 55 13.34 11.61 -3.48
N LEU A 56 14.14 10.56 -3.25
CA LEU A 56 14.71 10.25 -1.94
C LEU A 56 15.79 11.25 -1.52
N VAL A 57 16.68 11.64 -2.44
CA VAL A 57 17.71 12.66 -2.20
C VAL A 57 17.05 13.97 -1.77
N ARG A 58 16.11 14.49 -2.54
CA ARG A 58 15.40 15.75 -2.22
C ARG A 58 14.59 15.66 -0.95
N PHE A 59 13.93 14.53 -0.70
CA PHE A 59 13.16 14.35 0.54
C PHE A 59 14.07 14.39 1.76
N VAL A 60 15.16 13.63 1.76
CA VAL A 60 16.12 13.58 2.88
C VAL A 60 16.83 14.92 3.07
N SER A 61 17.23 15.59 1.98
CA SER A 61 17.82 16.94 2.00
C SER A 61 16.92 17.94 2.71
N LYS A 62 15.67 18.04 2.28
CA LYS A 62 14.68 18.96 2.85
C LYS A 62 14.31 18.62 4.29
N LEU A 63 14.19 17.33 4.60
CA LEU A 63 13.94 16.87 5.97
C LEU A 63 15.10 17.29 6.90
N CYS A 64 16.37 17.18 6.45
CA CYS A 64 17.52 17.63 7.19
C CYS A 64 17.54 19.16 7.44
N GLN A 65 16.97 19.92 6.52
CA GLN A 65 16.86 21.39 6.60
C GLN A 65 15.59 21.86 7.32
N LYS A 66 14.72 20.95 7.77
CA LYS A 66 13.38 21.24 8.33
C LYS A 66 12.50 22.04 7.35
N ALA A 67 12.62 21.74 6.06
CA ALA A 67 11.98 22.45 4.97
C ALA A 67 10.64 21.82 4.54
N LEU A 68 9.97 21.05 5.39
CA LEU A 68 8.62 20.49 5.18
C LEU A 68 8.43 19.84 3.80
N PRO A 69 9.23 18.83 3.39
CA PRO A 69 9.06 18.19 2.09
C PRO A 69 7.68 17.52 1.95
N ILE A 70 7.08 17.68 0.77
CA ILE A 70 5.86 16.97 0.35
C ILE A 70 6.22 16.11 -0.85
N ILE A 71 6.22 14.78 -0.66
CA ILE A 71 6.55 13.86 -1.73
C ILE A 71 5.30 13.47 -2.51
N CYS A 72 5.36 13.62 -3.83
CA CYS A 72 4.21 13.47 -4.73
C CYS A 72 4.51 12.52 -5.89
N LYS A 73 3.44 12.06 -6.55
CA LYS A 73 3.56 11.34 -7.83
C LYS A 73 4.24 12.24 -8.87
N PRO A 74 4.97 11.67 -9.84
CA PRO A 74 5.45 12.43 -11.00
C PRO A 74 4.27 13.03 -11.80
N ASN A 75 4.55 14.06 -12.58
CA ASN A 75 3.58 14.69 -13.50
C ASN A 75 2.39 15.39 -12.81
N LEU A 76 2.60 16.01 -11.65
CA LEU A 76 1.63 16.95 -11.13
C LEU A 76 1.50 18.15 -12.07
N THR A 77 0.28 18.64 -12.25
CA THR A 77 0.02 19.89 -12.94
C THR A 77 0.53 21.09 -12.12
N HIS A 78 0.78 22.20 -12.79
CA HIS A 78 1.19 23.44 -12.11
C HIS A 78 0.19 23.86 -11.02
N ASN A 79 -1.10 23.69 -11.26
CA ASN A 79 -2.16 24.02 -10.30
C ASN A 79 -2.12 23.10 -9.06
N GLU A 80 -1.88 21.78 -9.24
CA GLU A 80 -1.73 20.85 -8.12
C GLU A 80 -0.50 21.20 -7.27
N ILE A 81 0.63 21.51 -7.91
CA ILE A 81 1.84 21.96 -7.20
C ILE A 81 1.56 23.25 -6.43
N SER A 82 0.98 24.26 -7.08
CA SER A 82 0.67 25.55 -6.46
C SER A 82 -0.28 25.42 -5.27
N ARG A 83 -1.26 24.50 -5.34
CA ARG A 83 -2.16 24.19 -4.24
C ARG A 83 -1.39 23.61 -3.05
N LEU A 84 -0.56 22.59 -3.28
CA LEU A 84 0.22 21.95 -2.22
C LEU A 84 1.24 22.88 -1.59
N GLU A 85 1.89 23.75 -2.37
CA GLU A 85 2.82 24.76 -1.84
C GLU A 85 2.10 25.77 -0.93
N LYS A 86 0.85 26.12 -1.23
CA LYS A 86 0.02 26.99 -0.35
C LYS A 86 -0.37 26.30 0.95
N GLU A 87 -0.58 24.98 0.94
CA GLU A 87 -0.94 24.22 2.14
C GLU A 87 0.18 24.21 3.20
N VAL A 88 1.43 24.47 2.81
CA VAL A 88 2.57 24.50 3.73
C VAL A 88 2.42 25.55 4.83
N GLN A 89 1.79 26.69 4.55
CA GLN A 89 1.53 27.73 5.55
C GLN A 89 0.62 27.27 6.70
N TYR A 90 -0.15 26.19 6.49
CA TYR A 90 -1.04 25.59 7.49
C TYR A 90 -0.44 24.35 8.16
N ALA A 91 0.84 24.06 7.91
CA ALA A 91 1.50 22.92 8.53
C ALA A 91 1.51 23.06 10.06
N PRO A 92 1.13 22.01 10.81
CA PRO A 92 1.25 22.03 12.27
C PRO A 92 2.70 22.28 12.70
N GLN A 93 2.89 22.92 13.85
CA GLN A 93 4.22 23.29 14.38
C GLN A 93 5.16 22.07 14.54
N LEU A 94 4.60 20.88 14.82
CA LEU A 94 5.36 19.62 15.00
C LEU A 94 5.56 18.85 13.68
N ALA A 95 5.14 19.39 12.55
CA ALA A 95 5.31 18.73 11.26
C ALA A 95 6.77 18.81 10.80
N ASP A 96 7.29 17.71 10.30
CA ASP A 96 8.57 17.62 9.61
C ASP A 96 8.40 17.38 8.11
N PHE A 97 7.29 16.76 7.68
CA PHE A 97 7.00 16.47 6.27
C PHE A 97 5.52 16.21 6.02
N GLY A 98 5.12 16.29 4.75
CA GLY A 98 3.79 15.95 4.27
C GLY A 98 3.76 14.69 3.41
N VAL A 99 2.73 13.88 3.57
CA VAL A 99 2.39 12.75 2.70
C VAL A 99 0.96 12.90 2.18
N LEU A 100 0.67 12.33 1.02
CA LEU A 100 -0.67 12.34 0.47
C LEU A 100 -1.43 11.09 0.89
N SER A 101 -2.69 11.23 1.30
CA SER A 101 -3.55 10.09 1.52
C SER A 101 -3.72 9.29 0.21
N SER A 102 -3.83 7.97 0.34
CA SER A 102 -4.04 7.09 -0.80
C SER A 102 -5.48 7.08 -1.32
N GLY A 103 -6.26 8.14 -1.05
CA GLY A 103 -7.69 8.20 -1.35
C GLY A 103 -8.01 7.84 -2.80
N THR A 104 -9.08 7.08 -2.97
CA THR A 104 -9.69 6.76 -4.27
C THR A 104 -10.42 7.96 -4.89
N THR A 105 -10.54 9.05 -4.16
CA THR A 105 -11.17 10.31 -4.57
C THR A 105 -10.16 11.23 -5.27
N ALA A 106 -10.62 12.06 -6.18
CA ALA A 106 -9.81 12.97 -7.00
C ALA A 106 -8.92 13.92 -6.17
N ASP A 107 -9.25 14.15 -4.90
CA ASP A 107 -8.54 15.04 -3.98
C ASP A 107 -7.81 14.22 -2.90
N ALA A 108 -6.57 13.83 -3.19
CA ALA A 108 -5.68 13.29 -2.16
C ALA A 108 -5.46 14.36 -1.08
N LYS A 109 -5.74 14.01 0.19
CA LYS A 109 -5.52 14.91 1.33
C LYS A 109 -4.06 14.96 1.70
N LEU A 110 -3.53 16.15 1.97
CA LEU A 110 -2.19 16.31 2.55
C LEU A 110 -2.26 16.02 4.05
N LEU A 111 -1.42 15.10 4.49
CA LEU A 111 -1.31 14.65 5.86
C LEU A 111 0.07 15.03 6.39
N TRP A 112 0.11 15.85 7.43
CA TRP A 112 1.35 16.30 8.06
C TRP A 112 1.84 15.32 9.12
N ARG A 113 3.13 15.02 9.12
CA ARG A 113 3.75 14.11 10.07
C ARG A 113 4.99 14.70 10.71
N SER A 114 5.20 14.40 11.99
CA SER A 114 6.52 14.49 12.59
C SER A 114 7.37 13.29 12.16
N PHE A 115 8.68 13.44 12.07
CA PHE A 115 9.54 12.32 11.76
C PHE A 115 9.51 11.27 12.88
N ALA A 116 9.36 11.70 14.13
CA ALA A 116 9.18 10.83 15.30
C ALA A 116 7.99 9.87 15.14
N SER A 117 6.88 10.29 14.50
CA SER A 117 5.72 9.42 14.27
C SER A 117 6.04 8.16 13.44
N TRP A 118 7.18 8.12 12.77
CA TRP A 118 7.71 6.97 12.05
C TRP A 118 8.95 6.38 12.73
N SER A 119 9.94 7.23 13.06
CA SER A 119 11.23 6.74 13.59
C SER A 119 11.08 5.97 14.89
N ASP A 120 10.16 6.36 15.76
CA ASP A 120 9.91 5.70 17.04
C ASP A 120 9.28 4.31 16.87
N PHE A 121 8.68 4.05 15.69
CA PHE A 121 8.13 2.75 15.33
C PHE A 121 9.10 1.88 14.52
N PHE A 122 10.17 2.43 13.93
CA PHE A 122 11.06 1.69 13.04
C PHE A 122 11.68 0.46 13.68
N SER A 123 12.09 0.52 14.96
CA SER A 123 12.65 -0.64 15.65
C SER A 123 11.64 -1.78 15.78
N ILE A 124 10.39 -1.45 16.08
CA ILE A 124 9.29 -2.41 16.25
C ILE A 124 8.94 -3.07 14.90
N GLN A 125 8.74 -2.27 13.84
CA GLN A 125 8.43 -2.81 12.51
C GLN A 125 9.58 -3.64 11.93
N ASN A 126 10.83 -3.19 12.10
CA ASN A 126 12.00 -3.89 11.57
C ASN A 126 12.20 -5.25 12.27
N ALA A 127 11.97 -5.31 13.58
CA ALA A 127 11.98 -6.57 14.33
C ALA A 127 10.91 -7.54 13.79
N TYR A 128 9.68 -7.07 13.61
CA TYR A 128 8.58 -7.91 13.09
C TYR A 128 8.82 -8.41 11.67
N PHE A 129 9.34 -7.55 10.78
CA PHE A 129 9.65 -7.91 9.41
C PHE A 129 11.02 -8.58 9.24
N SER A 130 11.80 -8.73 10.32
CA SER A 130 13.17 -9.26 10.30
C SER A 130 14.11 -8.43 9.41
N VAL A 131 13.89 -7.11 9.34
CA VAL A 131 14.70 -6.18 8.54
C VAL A 131 15.90 -5.72 9.37
N THR A 132 17.10 -5.85 8.80
CA THR A 132 18.37 -5.49 9.41
C THR A 132 19.25 -4.69 8.44
N SER A 133 20.41 -4.23 8.88
CA SER A 133 21.42 -3.61 7.99
C SER A 133 21.90 -4.53 6.86
N ASN A 134 21.72 -5.85 6.98
CA ASN A 134 22.06 -6.80 5.92
C ASN A 134 20.90 -7.06 4.95
N SER A 135 19.72 -6.52 5.24
CA SER A 135 18.55 -6.68 4.37
C SER A 135 18.72 -5.92 3.06
N ARG A 136 18.17 -6.51 2.01
CA ARG A 136 18.10 -5.96 0.66
C ARG A 136 16.63 -5.90 0.28
N LEU A 137 16.03 -4.70 0.44
CA LEU A 137 14.59 -4.49 0.31
C LEU A 137 14.25 -4.00 -1.11
N PHE A 138 13.42 -4.77 -1.79
CA PHE A 138 12.81 -4.38 -3.06
C PHE A 138 11.48 -3.65 -2.81
N ILE A 139 11.29 -2.53 -3.50
CA ILE A 139 10.05 -1.74 -3.49
C ILE A 139 9.64 -1.44 -4.94
N GLN A 140 8.39 -1.76 -5.28
CA GLN A 140 7.80 -1.37 -6.54
C GLN A 140 6.99 -0.08 -6.39
N GLY A 141 7.15 0.87 -7.33
CA GLY A 141 6.43 2.13 -7.33
C GLY A 141 7.21 3.30 -6.73
N ASN A 142 6.58 4.47 -6.68
CA ASN A 142 7.21 5.71 -6.22
C ASN A 142 6.99 5.95 -4.72
N PHE A 143 7.72 6.92 -4.16
CA PHE A 143 7.69 7.25 -2.73
C PHE A 143 6.52 8.16 -2.32
N SER A 144 5.68 8.60 -3.26
CA SER A 144 4.41 9.26 -2.88
C SER A 144 3.43 8.28 -2.22
N PHE A 145 3.66 6.98 -2.35
CA PHE A 145 2.96 5.97 -1.59
C PHE A 145 3.60 5.85 -0.20
N THR A 146 2.82 6.12 0.84
CA THR A 146 3.29 6.26 2.23
C THR A 146 4.07 5.04 2.73
N GLY A 147 3.61 3.81 2.41
CA GLY A 147 4.29 2.57 2.79
C GLY A 147 5.67 2.43 2.14
N ASN A 148 5.81 2.81 0.85
CA ASN A 148 7.10 2.79 0.15
C ASN A 148 8.11 3.72 0.83
N LEU A 149 7.69 4.96 1.13
CA LEU A 149 8.55 5.95 1.77
C LEU A 149 8.94 5.52 3.19
N ASN A 150 7.98 5.05 3.98
CA ASN A 150 8.21 4.60 5.35
C ASN A 150 9.26 3.49 5.43
N LEU A 151 9.07 2.42 4.64
CA LEU A 151 10.01 1.29 4.63
C LEU A 151 11.38 1.67 4.05
N ALA A 152 11.42 2.53 3.02
CA ALA A 152 12.68 3.02 2.48
C ALA A 152 13.47 3.83 3.51
N LEU A 153 12.83 4.75 4.23
CA LEU A 153 13.50 5.55 5.28
C LEU A 153 13.96 4.69 6.45
N SER A 154 13.15 3.73 6.87
CA SER A 154 13.51 2.78 7.92
C SER A 154 14.78 1.99 7.54
N LEU A 155 14.82 1.44 6.32
CA LEU A 155 15.98 0.70 5.83
C LEU A 155 17.22 1.58 5.66
N LEU A 156 17.06 2.81 5.14
CA LEU A 156 18.15 3.77 5.01
C LEU A 156 18.83 4.05 6.36
N LEU A 157 18.04 4.19 7.42
CA LEU A 157 18.57 4.42 8.77
C LEU A 157 19.26 3.20 9.39
N LEU A 158 18.98 2.01 8.85
CA LEU A 158 19.73 0.79 9.21
C LEU A 158 20.99 0.61 8.37
N GLY A 159 21.14 1.32 7.26
CA GLY A 159 22.25 1.12 6.33
C GLY A 159 22.08 -0.13 5.45
N GLY A 160 20.86 -0.57 5.17
CA GLY A 160 20.59 -1.72 4.31
C GLY A 160 20.62 -1.36 2.81
N THR A 161 20.45 -2.33 1.94
CA THR A 161 20.40 -2.12 0.48
C THR A 161 18.99 -1.88 0.02
N LEU A 162 18.72 -0.74 -0.62
CA LEU A 162 17.41 -0.40 -1.19
C LEU A 162 17.42 -0.65 -2.71
N VAL A 163 16.42 -1.38 -3.21
CA VAL A 163 16.23 -1.70 -4.63
C VAL A 163 14.84 -1.23 -5.03
N VAL A 164 14.75 -0.19 -5.85
CA VAL A 164 13.46 0.39 -6.26
C VAL A 164 13.29 0.39 -7.76
N THR A 165 12.05 0.32 -8.23
CA THR A 165 11.71 0.47 -9.65
C THR A 165 10.27 0.90 -9.86
N GLN A 166 10.00 1.64 -10.94
CA GLN A 166 8.65 1.93 -11.41
C GLN A 166 8.21 1.01 -12.57
N LYS A 167 9.10 0.19 -13.10
CA LYS A 167 8.74 -0.75 -14.17
C LYS A 167 7.79 -1.82 -13.62
N ASN A 168 6.68 -2.03 -14.31
CA ASN A 168 5.67 -3.01 -13.94
C ASN A 168 5.82 -4.30 -14.76
N SER A 169 6.82 -5.10 -14.42
CA SER A 169 7.13 -6.38 -15.10
C SER A 169 7.77 -7.36 -14.13
N VAL A 170 7.07 -8.46 -13.82
CA VAL A 170 7.58 -9.51 -12.92
C VAL A 170 8.89 -10.09 -13.42
N LYS A 171 9.04 -10.32 -14.72
CA LYS A 171 10.30 -10.79 -15.33
C LYS A 171 11.45 -9.85 -15.02
N TYR A 172 11.24 -8.54 -15.17
CA TYR A 172 12.25 -7.54 -14.85
C TYR A 172 12.55 -7.49 -13.34
N TRP A 173 11.53 -7.60 -12.48
CA TRP A 173 11.74 -7.65 -11.04
C TRP A 173 12.59 -8.84 -10.63
N GLN A 174 12.33 -10.03 -11.17
CA GLN A 174 13.13 -11.22 -10.90
C GLN A 174 14.60 -11.03 -11.28
N THR A 175 14.86 -10.43 -12.45
CA THR A 175 16.25 -10.08 -12.86
C THR A 175 16.91 -9.15 -11.83
N LEU A 176 16.19 -8.15 -11.32
CA LEU A 176 16.70 -7.28 -10.26
C LEU A 176 16.93 -8.04 -8.96
N TRP A 177 15.99 -8.90 -8.55
CA TRP A 177 16.13 -9.67 -7.30
C TRP A 177 17.35 -10.60 -7.33
N GLU A 178 17.57 -11.27 -8.44
CA GLU A 178 18.74 -12.12 -8.66
C GLU A 178 20.04 -11.29 -8.65
N LYS A 179 20.10 -10.23 -9.46
CA LYS A 179 21.27 -9.35 -9.60
C LYS A 179 21.67 -8.68 -8.28
N THR A 180 20.70 -8.27 -7.48
CA THR A 180 20.93 -7.51 -6.24
C THR A 180 20.87 -8.35 -4.98
N GLY A 181 20.47 -9.63 -5.08
CA GLY A 181 20.33 -10.54 -3.93
C GLY A 181 19.24 -10.10 -2.97
N VAL A 182 18.08 -9.64 -3.46
CA VAL A 182 16.94 -9.20 -2.65
C VAL A 182 16.54 -10.25 -1.63
N THR A 183 16.35 -9.81 -0.38
CA THR A 183 15.92 -10.65 0.75
C THR A 183 14.50 -10.31 1.21
N HIS A 184 14.07 -9.07 1.03
CA HIS A 184 12.75 -8.57 1.42
C HIS A 184 12.08 -7.87 0.24
N LEU A 185 10.77 -8.04 0.12
CA LEU A 185 9.95 -7.38 -0.90
C LEU A 185 8.78 -6.67 -0.24
N TYR A 186 8.58 -5.39 -0.56
CA TYR A 186 7.33 -4.72 -0.25
C TYR A 186 6.48 -4.64 -1.52
N LEU A 187 5.38 -5.37 -1.53
CA LEU A 187 4.48 -5.48 -2.68
C LEU A 187 3.02 -5.41 -2.22
N LEU A 188 2.20 -4.68 -2.94
CA LEU A 188 0.76 -4.70 -2.70
C LEU A 188 0.13 -6.02 -3.16
N PRO A 189 -1.02 -6.45 -2.61
CA PRO A 189 -1.68 -7.70 -2.99
C PRO A 189 -1.95 -7.84 -4.49
N SER A 190 -2.27 -6.74 -5.19
CA SER A 190 -2.41 -6.73 -6.65
C SER A 190 -1.12 -7.13 -7.39
N TYR A 191 0.05 -6.71 -6.88
CA TYR A 191 1.34 -7.12 -7.42
C TYR A 191 1.75 -8.52 -6.98
N LEU A 192 1.37 -8.94 -5.77
CA LEU A 192 1.58 -10.32 -5.34
C LEU A 192 0.86 -11.33 -6.23
N LYS A 193 -0.36 -10.99 -6.68
CA LYS A 193 -1.10 -11.81 -7.63
C LYS A 193 -0.35 -11.95 -8.97
N LEU A 194 0.28 -10.89 -9.47
CA LEU A 194 1.13 -10.97 -10.66
C LEU A 194 2.38 -11.83 -10.42
N VAL A 195 2.98 -11.70 -9.23
CA VAL A 195 4.15 -12.50 -8.85
C VAL A 195 3.79 -13.97 -8.71
N GLU A 196 2.68 -14.30 -8.05
CA GLU A 196 2.17 -15.66 -7.95
C GLU A 196 1.97 -16.25 -9.36
N GLN A 197 1.35 -15.52 -10.28
CA GLN A 197 1.06 -15.99 -11.63
C GLN A 197 2.32 -16.13 -12.50
N TYR A 198 3.23 -15.13 -12.50
CA TYR A 198 4.28 -15.00 -13.52
C TYR A 198 5.71 -15.22 -13.00
N SER A 199 5.94 -15.39 -11.70
CA SER A 199 7.29 -15.70 -11.21
C SER A 199 7.69 -17.13 -11.52
N LYS A 200 9.00 -17.37 -11.61
CA LYS A 200 9.56 -18.74 -11.65
C LYS A 200 9.32 -19.42 -10.32
N GLU A 201 9.19 -20.75 -10.32
CA GLU A 201 9.12 -21.55 -9.10
C GLU A 201 10.34 -21.26 -8.20
N THR A 202 10.11 -21.30 -6.89
CA THR A 202 11.11 -21.05 -5.85
C THR A 202 11.81 -19.67 -5.89
N ALA A 203 11.47 -18.79 -6.82
CA ALA A 203 12.12 -17.48 -6.96
C ALA A 203 12.02 -16.60 -5.70
N LEU A 204 11.04 -16.85 -4.84
CA LEU A 204 10.84 -16.15 -3.57
C LEU A 204 11.26 -16.99 -2.34
N ASP A 205 11.79 -18.17 -2.53
CA ASP A 205 12.25 -18.99 -1.41
C ASP A 205 13.30 -18.24 -0.58
N ASN A 206 13.19 -18.37 0.74
CA ASN A 206 14.02 -17.69 1.73
C ASN A 206 13.94 -16.15 1.67
N LYS A 207 12.87 -15.58 1.06
CA LYS A 207 12.59 -14.15 1.08
C LYS A 207 11.39 -13.83 1.96
N THR A 208 11.37 -12.63 2.50
CA THR A 208 10.24 -12.09 3.26
C THR A 208 9.46 -11.12 2.37
N ILE A 209 8.18 -11.38 2.18
CA ILE A 209 7.24 -10.46 1.56
C ILE A 209 6.54 -9.67 2.66
N ILE A 210 6.52 -8.36 2.52
CA ILE A 210 5.75 -7.44 3.33
C ILE A 210 4.61 -6.91 2.46
N THR A 211 3.37 -6.97 2.92
CA THR A 211 2.21 -6.52 2.14
C THR A 211 1.13 -5.88 3.02
N SER A 212 0.30 -5.03 2.41
CA SER A 212 -0.76 -4.29 3.10
C SER A 212 -1.73 -3.60 2.13
N SER A 213 -2.61 -2.76 2.66
CA SER A 213 -3.47 -1.81 1.92
C SER A 213 -4.64 -2.41 1.15
N GLN A 214 -4.68 -3.71 0.96
CA GLN A 214 -5.76 -4.44 0.32
C GLN A 214 -5.93 -5.79 1.02
N TYR A 215 -7.08 -6.41 0.85
CA TYR A 215 -7.32 -7.76 1.34
C TYR A 215 -6.39 -8.78 0.63
N VAL A 216 -5.81 -9.67 1.42
CA VAL A 216 -5.00 -10.80 0.94
C VAL A 216 -5.83 -12.07 1.12
N SER A 217 -6.27 -12.67 0.01
CA SER A 217 -7.09 -13.89 0.05
C SER A 217 -6.27 -15.12 0.43
N ASP A 218 -6.93 -16.11 1.05
CA ASP A 218 -6.30 -17.39 1.37
C ASP A 218 -5.79 -18.09 0.12
N SER A 219 -6.56 -18.05 -0.97
CA SER A 219 -6.16 -18.64 -2.25
C SER A 219 -4.88 -18.03 -2.84
N LEU A 220 -4.67 -16.69 -2.66
CA LEU A 220 -3.43 -16.06 -3.07
C LEU A 220 -2.24 -16.53 -2.22
N LEU A 221 -2.43 -16.66 -0.91
CA LEU A 221 -1.39 -17.17 -0.01
C LEU A 221 -1.06 -18.62 -0.29
N GLU A 222 -2.06 -19.46 -0.49
CA GLU A 222 -1.89 -20.87 -0.85
C GLU A 222 -1.11 -21.02 -2.17
N GLY A 223 -1.49 -20.28 -3.23
CA GLY A 223 -0.78 -20.28 -4.50
C GLY A 223 0.68 -19.85 -4.35
N LEU A 224 0.95 -18.80 -3.54
CA LEU A 224 2.31 -18.37 -3.23
C LEU A 224 3.10 -19.45 -2.49
N TYR A 225 2.51 -20.14 -1.50
CA TYR A 225 3.21 -21.17 -0.70
C TYR A 225 3.42 -22.47 -1.46
N ILE A 226 2.52 -22.83 -2.40
CA ILE A 226 2.71 -23.95 -3.31
C ILE A 226 3.92 -23.67 -4.22
N LYS A 227 3.98 -22.49 -4.81
CA LYS A 227 5.03 -22.11 -5.77
C LYS A 227 6.36 -21.76 -5.11
N HIS A 228 6.31 -21.23 -3.88
CA HIS A 228 7.46 -20.76 -3.10
C HIS A 228 7.38 -21.27 -1.66
N PRO A 229 7.66 -22.55 -1.40
CA PRO A 229 7.40 -23.19 -0.10
C PRO A 229 8.12 -22.56 1.09
N LYS A 230 9.27 -21.87 0.85
CA LYS A 230 10.09 -21.24 1.89
C LYS A 230 9.92 -19.72 1.97
N VAL A 231 8.91 -19.17 1.29
CA VAL A 231 8.61 -17.72 1.40
C VAL A 231 7.95 -17.42 2.75
N SER A 232 8.32 -16.30 3.36
CA SER A 232 7.60 -15.71 4.50
C SER A 232 6.75 -14.56 3.99
N VAL A 233 5.48 -14.47 4.41
CA VAL A 233 4.58 -13.37 4.06
C VAL A 233 4.13 -12.69 5.33
N LYS A 234 4.49 -11.42 5.51
CA LYS A 234 4.10 -10.57 6.63
C LYS A 234 3.06 -9.57 6.15
N ILE A 235 1.91 -9.55 6.81
CA ILE A 235 0.78 -8.74 6.42
C ILE A 235 0.46 -7.77 7.54
N PHE A 236 0.18 -6.50 7.19
CA PHE A 236 -0.25 -5.52 8.19
C PHE A 236 -1.47 -4.72 7.71
N TYR A 237 -2.28 -4.34 8.66
CA TYR A 237 -3.36 -3.38 8.49
C TYR A 237 -2.96 -2.04 9.13
N GLY A 238 -3.32 -0.95 8.46
CA GLY A 238 -3.05 0.40 8.92
C GLY A 238 -3.62 1.45 7.97
N ALA A 239 -3.43 2.71 8.33
CA ALA A 239 -3.86 3.85 7.53
C ALA A 239 -2.77 4.91 7.46
N SER A 240 -2.79 5.74 6.41
CA SER A 240 -1.82 6.84 6.26
C SER A 240 -1.87 7.83 7.44
N GLU A 241 -3.01 7.92 8.11
CA GLU A 241 -3.25 8.75 9.28
C GLU A 241 -2.69 8.14 10.57
N LEU A 242 -2.65 6.81 10.67
CA LEU A 242 -2.43 6.07 11.92
C LEU A 242 -1.07 5.36 11.98
N ASN A 243 -0.45 5.08 10.84
CA ASN A 243 0.63 4.11 10.68
C ASN A 243 0.11 2.66 10.79
N TYR A 244 0.84 1.73 11.38
CA TYR A 244 0.43 0.33 11.55
C TYR A 244 -0.55 0.20 12.72
N VAL A 245 -1.57 -0.64 12.57
CA VAL A 245 -2.59 -0.93 13.60
C VAL A 245 -2.53 -2.37 14.06
N SER A 246 -2.45 -3.30 13.11
CA SER A 246 -2.28 -4.73 13.40
C SER A 246 -1.45 -5.42 12.34
N TRP A 247 -0.97 -6.62 12.64
CA TRP A 247 -0.18 -7.45 11.75
C TRP A 247 -0.36 -8.94 12.02
N TYR A 248 -0.08 -9.76 11.00
CA TYR A 248 -0.07 -11.22 11.13
C TYR A 248 0.89 -11.87 10.12
N ASP A 249 1.30 -13.10 10.41
CA ASP A 249 2.02 -13.95 9.45
C ASP A 249 1.02 -14.60 8.49
N GLY A 250 1.34 -14.66 7.21
CA GLY A 250 0.47 -15.29 6.23
C GLY A 250 0.29 -16.80 6.45
N ARG A 251 1.09 -17.43 7.31
CA ARG A 251 0.94 -18.83 7.72
C ARG A 251 0.11 -19.01 8.99
N ASP A 252 -0.30 -17.90 9.64
CA ASP A 252 -1.17 -18.01 10.81
C ASP A 252 -2.50 -18.65 10.42
N ILE A 253 -3.01 -19.52 11.28
CA ILE A 253 -4.34 -20.09 11.10
C ILE A 253 -5.36 -18.99 11.32
N ARG A 254 -6.12 -18.69 10.29
CA ARG A 254 -7.20 -17.73 10.34
C ARG A 254 -8.52 -18.47 10.58
N ASP A 255 -9.13 -18.22 11.71
CA ASP A 255 -10.46 -18.74 12.05
C ASP A 255 -11.58 -18.09 11.23
N LYS A 256 -11.31 -16.86 10.74
CA LYS A 256 -12.23 -16.07 9.90
C LYS A 256 -11.47 -15.32 8.81
N PRO A 257 -12.05 -15.17 7.60
CA PRO A 257 -11.44 -14.43 6.49
C PRO A 257 -11.15 -12.96 6.83
N GLN A 258 -11.88 -12.37 7.78
CA GLN A 258 -11.75 -10.97 8.22
C GLN A 258 -10.56 -10.73 9.15
N TYR A 259 -9.85 -11.76 9.59
CA TYR A 259 -8.70 -11.63 10.47
C TYR A 259 -7.61 -10.74 9.86
N VAL A 260 -7.24 -9.68 10.56
CA VAL A 260 -6.17 -8.75 10.16
C VAL A 260 -5.05 -8.65 11.21
N GLY A 261 -5.05 -9.56 12.19
CA GLY A 261 -3.91 -9.78 13.06
C GLY A 261 -4.06 -9.27 14.48
N GLU A 262 -2.95 -9.33 15.19
CA GLU A 262 -2.79 -8.82 16.54
C GLU A 262 -2.45 -7.33 16.51
N ILE A 263 -2.88 -6.61 17.54
CA ILE A 263 -2.62 -5.17 17.65
C ILE A 263 -1.12 -4.95 17.86
N VAL A 264 -0.54 -4.01 17.11
CA VAL A 264 0.88 -3.68 17.24
C VAL A 264 1.18 -3.00 18.58
N PRO A 265 2.42 -3.11 19.09
CA PRO A 265 2.80 -2.49 20.36
C PRO A 265 2.48 -0.98 20.43
N ASN A 266 2.03 -0.53 21.60
CA ASN A 266 1.68 0.87 21.89
C ASN A 266 0.47 1.42 21.11
N VAL A 267 -0.30 0.56 20.44
CA VAL A 267 -1.55 0.92 19.77
C VAL A 267 -2.73 0.37 20.58
N ALA A 268 -3.74 1.17 20.77
CA ALA A 268 -4.99 0.77 21.40
C ALA A 268 -6.12 0.83 20.36
N VAL A 269 -6.94 -0.23 20.34
CA VAL A 269 -8.10 -0.34 19.45
C VAL A 269 -9.36 -0.49 20.31
N ARG A 270 -10.40 0.24 19.96
CA ARG A 270 -11.72 0.14 20.57
C ARG A 270 -12.78 0.05 19.48
N ILE A 271 -13.76 -0.81 19.70
CA ILE A 271 -14.92 -0.94 18.82
C ILE A 271 -16.10 -0.17 19.41
N LYS A 272 -16.68 0.74 18.63
CA LYS A 272 -17.91 1.46 18.99
C LYS A 272 -18.87 1.41 17.80
N GLU A 273 -20.06 0.84 18.03
CA GLU A 273 -21.08 0.66 16.98
C GLU A 273 -20.53 -0.04 15.73
N GLY A 274 -19.69 -1.06 15.94
CA GLY A 274 -19.01 -1.80 14.87
C GLY A 274 -17.89 -1.05 14.16
N ARG A 275 -17.60 0.21 14.50
CA ARG A 275 -16.51 1.00 13.93
C ARG A 275 -15.23 0.85 14.74
N ILE A 276 -14.12 0.81 14.02
CA ILE A 276 -12.78 0.69 14.59
C ILE A 276 -12.24 2.08 14.92
N PHE A 277 -12.02 2.33 16.21
CA PHE A 277 -11.35 3.52 16.72
C PHE A 277 -9.95 3.15 17.19
N VAL A 278 -8.96 3.92 16.76
CA VAL A 278 -7.55 3.65 17.04
C VAL A 278 -6.92 4.84 17.74
N LYS A 279 -6.19 4.57 18.83
CA LYS A 279 -5.30 5.52 19.49
C LYS A 279 -3.87 5.03 19.33
N THR A 280 -2.99 5.86 18.79
CA THR A 280 -1.60 5.52 18.52
C THR A 280 -0.68 6.74 18.68
N PRO A 281 0.54 6.58 19.23
CA PRO A 281 1.54 7.65 19.24
C PRO A 281 2.15 7.90 17.86
N TYR A 282 1.90 7.02 16.90
CA TYR A 282 2.48 7.03 15.56
C TYR A 282 1.60 7.72 14.51
N SER A 283 0.60 8.48 14.93
CA SER A 283 -0.35 9.17 14.05
C SER A 283 0.23 10.41 13.37
N ILE A 284 -0.56 10.97 12.45
CA ILE A 284 -0.30 12.29 11.87
C ILE A 284 -0.36 13.40 12.91
N CYS A 285 0.24 14.55 12.62
CA CYS A 285 0.16 15.74 13.46
C CYS A 285 -1.30 16.22 13.61
N GLY A 286 -1.65 16.67 14.82
CA GLY A 286 -2.98 17.18 15.13
C GLY A 286 -4.01 16.12 15.49
N LEU A 287 -3.67 14.85 15.45
CA LEU A 287 -4.53 13.76 15.87
C LEU A 287 -4.27 13.43 17.34
N SER A 288 -4.98 14.13 18.25
CA SER A 288 -4.73 14.04 19.70
C SER A 288 -5.58 12.99 20.44
N SER A 289 -6.55 12.38 19.73
CA SER A 289 -7.51 11.46 20.32
C SER A 289 -7.64 10.17 19.49
N GLU A 290 -8.59 9.31 19.85
CA GLU A 290 -8.95 8.17 19.02
C GLU A 290 -9.44 8.64 17.63
N TYR A 291 -9.00 7.95 16.59
CA TYR A 291 -9.37 8.21 15.21
C TYR A 291 -10.08 7.01 14.58
N CYS A 292 -11.15 7.30 13.85
CA CYS A 292 -11.86 6.32 13.06
C CYS A 292 -11.61 6.58 11.58
N ALA A 293 -10.91 5.68 10.91
CA ALA A 293 -10.65 5.76 9.47
C ALA A 293 -11.87 5.40 8.60
N GLY A 294 -13.02 5.09 9.23
CA GLY A 294 -14.23 4.63 8.54
C GLY A 294 -14.29 3.13 8.36
N ASP A 295 -13.37 2.42 8.99
CA ASP A 295 -13.32 0.95 8.94
C ASP A 295 -14.26 0.34 10.01
N TYR A 296 -14.91 -0.77 9.66
CA TYR A 296 -15.76 -1.57 10.54
C TYR A 296 -15.06 -2.86 10.90
N GLY A 297 -15.29 -3.35 12.13
CA GLY A 297 -14.66 -4.57 12.60
C GLY A 297 -15.04 -4.93 14.03
N GLU A 298 -14.42 -5.99 14.51
CA GLU A 298 -14.54 -6.46 15.91
C GLU A 298 -13.16 -6.78 16.48
N LEU A 299 -13.08 -6.78 17.81
CA LEU A 299 -11.89 -7.19 18.56
C LEU A 299 -12.29 -8.39 19.44
N ILE A 300 -11.67 -9.54 19.19
CA ILE A 300 -11.91 -10.79 19.92
C ILE A 300 -10.57 -11.29 20.45
N ASP A 301 -10.43 -11.43 21.76
CA ASP A 301 -9.22 -11.94 22.42
C ASP A 301 -7.93 -11.26 21.97
N GLY A 302 -7.97 -9.92 21.80
CA GLY A 302 -6.84 -9.13 21.33
C GLY A 302 -6.56 -9.21 19.83
N LYS A 303 -7.34 -9.98 19.07
CA LYS A 303 -7.25 -10.14 17.63
C LYS A 303 -8.25 -9.24 16.92
N LEU A 304 -7.78 -8.52 15.92
CA LEU A 304 -8.61 -7.61 15.14
C LEU A 304 -9.17 -8.31 13.90
N TYR A 305 -10.46 -8.09 13.66
CA TYR A 305 -11.20 -8.57 12.49
C TYR A 305 -11.77 -7.36 11.76
N LEU A 306 -11.46 -7.25 10.47
CA LEU A 306 -11.87 -6.14 9.61
C LEU A 306 -13.05 -6.55 8.72
N PHE A 307 -14.17 -5.86 8.87
CA PHE A 307 -15.37 -6.08 8.04
C PHE A 307 -15.45 -5.15 6.83
N GLY A 308 -14.38 -4.36 6.57
CA GLY A 308 -14.28 -3.42 5.48
C GLY A 308 -14.70 -2.00 5.84
N ARG A 309 -14.78 -1.15 4.81
CA ARG A 309 -15.23 0.25 4.93
C ARG A 309 -16.72 0.38 4.72
N GLY A 310 -17.27 1.54 5.08
CA GLY A 310 -18.65 1.85 4.75
C GLY A 310 -18.97 1.64 3.26
N ASP A 311 -18.01 1.95 2.39
CA ASP A 311 -18.11 1.79 0.92
C ASP A 311 -18.05 0.33 0.45
N ASP A 312 -17.61 -0.61 1.30
CA ASP A 312 -17.63 -2.05 1.02
C ASP A 312 -19.01 -2.67 1.26
N TRP A 313 -19.91 -1.91 1.87
CA TRP A 313 -21.30 -2.30 2.09
C TRP A 313 -22.22 -1.59 1.11
N CYS A 314 -23.11 -2.34 0.51
CA CYS A 314 -24.20 -1.82 -0.34
C CYS A 314 -25.52 -2.03 0.37
N ASN A 315 -26.27 -0.97 0.60
CA ASN A 315 -27.65 -1.06 1.08
C ASN A 315 -28.60 -1.08 -0.12
N GLN A 316 -28.75 -2.27 -0.69
CA GLN A 316 -29.55 -2.48 -1.88
C GLN A 316 -31.00 -2.78 -1.49
N SER A 317 -31.89 -1.80 -1.61
CA SER A 317 -33.32 -1.94 -1.27
C SER A 317 -33.55 -2.49 0.16
N GLY A 318 -32.79 -2.00 1.13
CA GLY A 318 -32.89 -2.42 2.54
C GLY A 318 -32.09 -3.66 2.91
N ILE A 319 -31.43 -4.32 1.96
CA ILE A 319 -30.54 -5.45 2.22
C ILE A 319 -29.10 -4.95 2.25
N LYS A 320 -28.42 -5.20 3.37
CA LYS A 320 -27.00 -4.90 3.51
C LYS A 320 -26.16 -6.02 2.91
N LEU A 321 -25.52 -5.74 1.78
CA LEU A 321 -24.64 -6.68 1.07
C LEU A 321 -23.18 -6.29 1.39
N TYR A 322 -22.37 -7.26 1.84
CA TYR A 322 -20.93 -7.09 1.99
C TYR A 322 -20.24 -7.51 0.68
N LEU A 323 -19.82 -6.51 -0.10
CA LEU A 323 -19.32 -6.71 -1.46
C LEU A 323 -18.07 -7.58 -1.55
N PRO A 324 -17.07 -7.47 -0.66
CA PRO A 324 -15.87 -8.32 -0.71
C PRO A 324 -16.20 -9.81 -0.63
N ARG A 325 -17.14 -10.22 0.24
CA ARG A 325 -17.57 -11.62 0.35
C ARG A 325 -18.27 -12.13 -0.92
N LEU A 326 -19.07 -11.27 -1.56
CA LEU A 326 -19.68 -11.61 -2.84
C LEU A 326 -18.62 -11.78 -3.92
N ILE A 327 -17.59 -10.93 -3.94
CA ILE A 327 -16.47 -11.05 -4.87
C ILE A 327 -15.67 -12.34 -4.65
N GLU A 328 -15.40 -12.72 -3.41
CA GLU A 328 -14.75 -14.01 -3.12
C GLU A 328 -15.54 -15.18 -3.71
N LYS A 329 -16.86 -15.19 -3.48
CA LYS A 329 -17.73 -16.21 -4.07
C LYS A 329 -17.74 -16.17 -5.60
N ILE A 330 -17.75 -14.98 -6.23
CA ILE A 330 -17.68 -14.84 -7.68
C ILE A 330 -16.36 -15.41 -8.24
N LYS A 331 -15.25 -15.18 -7.55
CA LYS A 331 -13.93 -15.68 -7.97
C LYS A 331 -13.81 -17.22 -7.92
N THR A 332 -14.75 -17.93 -7.34
CA THR A 332 -14.81 -19.41 -7.45
C THR A 332 -15.37 -19.90 -8.80
N CYS A 333 -15.93 -19.00 -9.61
CA CYS A 333 -16.41 -19.34 -10.94
C CYS A 333 -15.23 -19.70 -11.88
N PRO A 334 -15.26 -20.87 -12.55
CA PRO A 334 -14.15 -21.34 -13.37
C PRO A 334 -13.89 -20.49 -14.63
N TYR A 335 -14.81 -19.61 -14.99
CA TYR A 335 -14.72 -18.74 -16.18
C TYR A 335 -14.18 -17.35 -15.85
N ILE A 336 -13.99 -17.02 -14.58
CA ILE A 336 -13.62 -15.67 -14.12
C ILE A 336 -12.14 -15.62 -13.75
N LYS A 337 -11.42 -14.75 -14.44
CA LYS A 337 -10.00 -14.44 -14.15
C LYS A 337 -9.86 -13.47 -12.99
N ASP A 338 -10.71 -12.45 -12.93
CA ASP A 338 -10.71 -11.45 -11.86
C ASP A 338 -12.06 -10.75 -11.76
N ALA A 339 -12.38 -10.22 -10.56
CA ALA A 339 -13.60 -9.46 -10.34
C ALA A 339 -13.38 -8.40 -9.25
N VAL A 340 -14.08 -7.26 -9.40
CA VAL A 340 -14.14 -6.19 -8.40
C VAL A 340 -15.55 -5.64 -8.31
N ALA A 341 -15.91 -5.08 -7.16
CA ALA A 341 -17.22 -4.48 -6.93
C ALA A 341 -17.14 -3.05 -6.45
N PHE A 342 -18.21 -2.30 -6.68
CA PHE A 342 -18.41 -0.97 -6.13
C PHE A 342 -19.90 -0.67 -6.01
N THR A 343 -20.22 0.37 -5.24
CA THR A 343 -21.57 0.91 -5.12
C THR A 343 -21.78 2.12 -6.03
N LYS A 344 -23.00 2.31 -6.50
CA LYS A 344 -23.45 3.52 -7.19
C LYS A 344 -24.76 3.99 -6.54
N GLU A 345 -24.88 5.29 -6.28
CA GLU A 345 -26.12 5.85 -5.76
C GLU A 345 -27.23 5.75 -6.82
N SER A 346 -28.43 5.39 -6.37
CA SER A 346 -29.62 5.22 -7.21
C SER A 346 -30.78 6.00 -6.61
N GLN A 347 -31.47 6.78 -7.42
CA GLN A 347 -32.62 7.57 -6.98
C GLN A 347 -33.79 6.70 -6.51
N SER A 348 -33.92 5.48 -7.02
CA SER A 348 -35.04 4.56 -6.75
C SER A 348 -34.75 3.51 -5.69
N HIS A 349 -33.49 3.16 -5.47
CA HIS A 349 -33.10 1.99 -4.66
C HIS A 349 -32.07 2.31 -3.55
N GLY A 350 -31.76 3.59 -3.35
CA GLY A 350 -30.70 4.06 -2.43
C GLY A 350 -29.33 3.76 -3.00
N GLN A 351 -28.85 2.52 -2.89
CA GLN A 351 -27.58 2.09 -3.48
C GLN A 351 -27.78 0.87 -4.37
N GLU A 352 -27.01 0.80 -5.44
CA GLU A 352 -26.94 -0.37 -6.32
C GLU A 352 -25.51 -0.92 -6.34
N SER A 353 -25.42 -2.25 -6.28
CA SER A 353 -24.16 -2.98 -6.33
C SER A 353 -23.79 -3.35 -7.76
N HIS A 354 -22.57 -3.00 -8.17
CA HIS A 354 -22.00 -3.28 -9.47
C HIS A 354 -20.81 -4.22 -9.31
N CYS A 355 -20.73 -5.25 -10.17
CA CYS A 355 -19.59 -6.15 -10.27
C CYS A 355 -18.96 -6.07 -11.65
N CYS A 356 -17.69 -5.77 -11.75
CA CYS A 356 -16.90 -5.84 -12.98
C CYS A 356 -16.12 -7.13 -13.00
N ILE A 357 -16.26 -7.89 -14.07
CA ILE A 357 -15.73 -9.24 -14.25
C ILE A 357 -14.76 -9.25 -15.44
N VAL A 358 -13.59 -9.79 -15.24
CA VAL A 358 -12.64 -10.15 -16.29
C VAL A 358 -12.75 -11.64 -16.54
N LEU A 359 -13.11 -12.05 -17.74
CA LEU A 359 -13.18 -13.45 -18.13
C LEU A 359 -11.80 -14.03 -18.42
N ILE A 360 -11.66 -15.35 -18.28
CA ILE A 360 -10.47 -16.07 -18.74
C ILE A 360 -10.39 -15.98 -20.25
N GLU A 361 -11.51 -16.27 -20.94
CA GLU A 361 -11.67 -16.10 -22.38
C GLU A 361 -13.02 -15.41 -22.67
N ASN A 362 -13.02 -14.45 -23.58
CA ASN A 362 -14.22 -13.63 -23.89
C ASN A 362 -15.42 -14.46 -24.39
N GLN A 363 -15.17 -15.60 -25.03
CA GLN A 363 -16.21 -16.51 -25.52
C GLN A 363 -17.00 -17.23 -24.39
N MET A 364 -16.49 -17.21 -23.15
CA MET A 364 -17.13 -17.85 -21.98
C MET A 364 -18.15 -16.97 -21.27
N GLN A 365 -18.61 -15.89 -21.91
CA GLN A 365 -19.53 -14.94 -21.28
C GLN A 365 -20.88 -15.58 -20.94
N GLN A 366 -21.43 -16.43 -21.80
CA GLN A 366 -22.74 -17.06 -21.58
C GLN A 366 -22.67 -18.06 -20.42
N GLU A 367 -21.62 -18.89 -20.38
CA GLU A 367 -21.38 -19.86 -19.32
C GLU A 367 -21.16 -19.17 -17.98
N CYS A 368 -20.41 -18.07 -17.98
CA CYS A 368 -20.22 -17.25 -16.78
C CYS A 368 -21.54 -16.68 -16.26
N LEU A 369 -22.36 -16.07 -17.11
CA LEU A 369 -23.66 -15.51 -16.71
C LEU A 369 -24.64 -16.60 -16.22
N LYS A 370 -24.64 -17.77 -16.84
CA LYS A 370 -25.40 -18.92 -16.39
C LYS A 370 -24.93 -19.35 -15.00
N TRP A 371 -23.64 -19.54 -14.79
CA TRP A 371 -23.07 -19.90 -13.49
C TRP A 371 -23.48 -18.89 -12.41
N LEU A 372 -23.38 -17.58 -12.70
CA LEU A 372 -23.76 -16.52 -11.77
C LEU A 372 -25.26 -16.62 -11.40
N SER A 373 -26.12 -16.89 -12.35
CA SER A 373 -27.57 -17.02 -12.09
C SER A 373 -27.93 -18.26 -11.25
N GLU A 374 -27.14 -19.32 -11.33
CA GLU A 374 -27.32 -20.56 -10.55
C GLU A 374 -26.75 -20.43 -9.11
N HIS A 375 -25.74 -19.62 -8.89
CA HIS A 375 -25.03 -19.53 -7.62
C HIS A 375 -25.38 -18.29 -6.78
N PHE A 376 -26.06 -17.32 -7.37
CA PHE A 376 -26.51 -16.10 -6.67
C PHE A 376 -28.00 -15.89 -6.84
N GLU A 377 -28.74 -15.85 -5.74
CA GLU A 377 -30.12 -15.38 -5.73
C GLU A 377 -30.15 -13.88 -6.10
N LYS A 378 -31.08 -13.46 -6.94
CA LYS A 378 -31.25 -12.06 -7.38
C LYS A 378 -31.26 -11.05 -6.22
N LYS A 379 -31.76 -11.47 -5.05
CA LYS A 379 -31.88 -10.62 -3.86
C LYS A 379 -30.56 -10.40 -3.13
N TYR A 380 -29.65 -11.41 -3.16
CA TYR A 380 -28.40 -11.42 -2.40
C TYR A 380 -27.16 -11.35 -3.30
N GLY A 381 -27.35 -11.20 -4.62
CA GLY A 381 -26.28 -11.00 -5.60
C GLY A 381 -26.10 -9.53 -5.97
N PHE A 382 -25.19 -9.29 -6.88
CA PHE A 382 -25.01 -7.97 -7.48
C PHE A 382 -26.20 -7.57 -8.34
N LYS A 383 -26.56 -6.31 -8.30
CA LYS A 383 -27.61 -5.74 -9.15
C LYS A 383 -27.19 -5.73 -10.63
N HIS A 384 -25.91 -5.40 -10.87
CA HIS A 384 -25.35 -5.26 -12.21
C HIS A 384 -24.04 -6.03 -12.34
N TYR A 385 -23.90 -6.80 -13.42
CA TYR A 385 -22.67 -7.46 -13.82
C TYR A 385 -22.17 -6.85 -15.12
N HIS A 386 -20.88 -6.49 -15.17
CA HIS A 386 -20.22 -5.88 -16.30
C HIS A 386 -19.02 -6.71 -16.70
N ILE A 387 -18.96 -7.13 -17.96
CA ILE A 387 -17.78 -7.79 -18.50
C ILE A 387 -16.81 -6.70 -18.97
N VAL A 388 -15.59 -6.73 -18.47
CA VAL A 388 -14.53 -5.77 -18.80
C VAL A 388 -13.27 -6.52 -19.24
N SER A 389 -12.49 -5.90 -20.11
CA SER A 389 -11.24 -6.52 -20.62
C SER A 389 -10.14 -6.58 -19.56
N LYS A 390 -10.14 -5.62 -18.63
CA LYS A 390 -9.19 -5.56 -17.51
C LYS A 390 -9.72 -4.68 -16.39
N ILE A 391 -9.25 -4.92 -15.17
CA ILE A 391 -9.45 -4.04 -14.03
C ILE A 391 -8.35 -2.98 -14.05
N PRO A 392 -8.68 -1.67 -14.16
CA PRO A 392 -7.69 -0.61 -14.18
C PRO A 392 -7.04 -0.46 -12.80
N LEU A 393 -5.73 -0.26 -12.79
CA LEU A 393 -4.96 0.00 -11.58
C LEU A 393 -4.35 1.40 -11.62
N MET A 394 -4.33 2.05 -10.47
CA MET A 394 -3.57 3.27 -10.25
C MET A 394 -2.06 2.98 -10.29
N PRO A 395 -1.19 4.00 -10.46
CA PRO A 395 0.26 3.83 -10.36
C PRO A 395 0.74 3.24 -9.03
N SER A 396 -0.07 3.35 -7.99
CA SER A 396 0.16 2.73 -6.68
C SER A 396 -0.17 1.23 -6.62
N GLY A 397 -0.71 0.64 -7.69
CA GLY A 397 -1.18 -0.74 -7.72
C GLY A 397 -2.57 -0.97 -7.13
N LYS A 398 -3.24 0.07 -6.63
CA LYS A 398 -4.64 0.01 -6.18
C LYS A 398 -5.59 0.07 -7.36
N ILE A 399 -6.80 -0.51 -7.19
CA ILE A 399 -7.86 -0.44 -8.19
C ILE A 399 -8.26 1.01 -8.44
N ASP A 400 -8.31 1.41 -9.72
CA ASP A 400 -8.82 2.72 -10.14
C ASP A 400 -10.33 2.65 -10.37
N TYR A 401 -11.07 2.78 -9.28
CA TYR A 401 -12.55 2.77 -9.33
C TYR A 401 -13.14 3.94 -10.11
N GLN A 402 -12.44 5.07 -10.22
CA GLN A 402 -12.92 6.21 -11.02
C GLN A 402 -12.85 5.92 -12.51
N GLN A 403 -11.72 5.37 -12.96
CA GLN A 403 -11.59 4.94 -14.34
C GLN A 403 -12.62 3.85 -14.66
N LEU A 404 -12.83 2.89 -13.75
CA LEU A 404 -13.80 1.82 -13.92
C LEU A 404 -15.23 2.37 -14.04
N LYS A 405 -15.63 3.29 -13.17
CA LYS A 405 -16.97 3.92 -13.20
C LYS A 405 -17.21 4.74 -14.48
N ARG A 406 -16.16 5.42 -15.01
CA ARG A 406 -16.26 6.15 -16.29
C ARG A 406 -16.42 5.25 -17.49
N GLN A 407 -15.84 4.06 -17.48
CA GLN A 407 -15.98 3.08 -18.57
C GLN A 407 -17.40 2.47 -18.64
N LEU A 408 -18.17 2.60 -17.57
CA LEU A 408 -19.52 2.04 -17.42
C LEU A 408 -20.62 3.12 -17.36
N ALA A 409 -20.27 4.38 -17.53
CA ALA A 409 -21.21 5.49 -17.65
C ALA A 409 -21.63 5.69 -19.09
#